data_a8761d054069e214eb83ed8308c9f40a
#
_entry.id   a8761d054069e214eb83ed8308c9f40a
#
_cell.length_a   1.000
_cell.length_b   1.000
_cell.length_c   1.000
_cell.angle_alpha   90.00
_cell.angle_beta   90.00
_cell.angle_gamma   90.00
#
_symmetry.space_group_name_H-M   'P 1'
#
loop_
_entity.id
_entity.type
_entity.pdbx_description
1 polymer ?
#
loop_
_entity_poly.entity_id
_entity_poly.type
_entity_poly.pdbx_seq_one_letter_code
_entity_poly.pdbx_strand_id
1 'polypeptide(L)'
;MKYAMKRSLLFVIAAVALAACAPKVEQKTFVYEGNPIVKDKYTADPAPMIASDGRLYVFCGHDECFEDRPGYEGKYGFNITEWLCYSTEDMKTWTDHGVVMKPTDFSWAVGEAWASQAVEGPDGKYYFYVSTQCGDPDCKAVGVAVADRPEGPYADAIGKPLILDSMTDNGPRGWWNDIDPTVMIDDDGTPWMCWGNGTCFLVKLNRNMVELDGDIITLPMENYVEGPWLYKRDGHYYNVYASMGPGRETISYAMAENVEGPWVFMGELSGMAEDSFTIHPGVIDYKGRTYL
;
A
#
# COMPACT_ATOMS: atom_id res chain seq x y z
N MET A 1 17.81 -76.16 7.09
CA MET A 1 16.99 -75.06 6.61
C MET A 1 16.54 -74.24 7.81
N LYS A 2 17.15 -73.06 8.06
CA LYS A 2 16.75 -72.14 9.14
C LYS A 2 16.27 -70.88 8.47
N TYR A 3 14.96 -70.52 8.60
CA TYR A 3 14.39 -69.32 8.14
C TYR A 3 14.66 -68.21 9.17
N ALA A 4 15.37 -67.17 8.76
CA ALA A 4 15.55 -65.96 9.54
C ALA A 4 14.45 -64.93 9.19
N MET A 5 13.57 -64.63 10.14
CA MET A 5 12.56 -63.58 10.05
C MET A 5 13.21 -62.22 10.31
N LYS A 6 13.27 -61.37 9.28
CA LYS A 6 13.62 -59.94 9.43
C LYS A 6 12.43 -59.19 10.01
N ARG A 7 12.57 -58.67 11.22
CA ARG A 7 11.64 -57.68 11.81
C ARG A 7 12.00 -56.28 11.27
N SER A 8 11.15 -55.73 10.44
CA SER A 8 11.22 -54.30 10.05
C SER A 8 10.64 -53.46 11.17
N LEU A 9 11.47 -52.59 11.74
CA LEU A 9 11.08 -51.61 12.73
C LEU A 9 10.58 -50.35 11.96
N LEU A 10 9.28 -50.10 11.97
CA LEU A 10 8.71 -48.82 11.50
C LEU A 10 8.95 -47.77 12.57
N PHE A 11 9.79 -46.77 12.29
CA PHE A 11 9.86 -45.53 13.06
C PHE A 11 8.76 -44.61 12.57
N VAL A 12 7.72 -44.37 13.40
CA VAL A 12 6.75 -43.31 13.22
C VAL A 12 7.37 -42.05 13.84
N ILE A 13 7.81 -41.14 12.98
CA ILE A 13 8.22 -39.80 13.42
C ILE A 13 6.94 -38.95 13.56
N ALA A 14 6.53 -38.74 14.79
CA ALA A 14 5.48 -37.75 15.09
C ALA A 14 6.10 -36.35 14.99
N ALA A 15 5.76 -35.62 13.92
CA ALA A 15 6.05 -34.21 13.82
C ALA A 15 5.13 -33.46 14.78
N VAL A 16 5.64 -33.01 15.90
CA VAL A 16 4.96 -32.07 16.80
C VAL A 16 5.09 -30.69 16.16
N ALA A 17 4.01 -30.21 15.56
CA ALA A 17 3.91 -28.82 15.13
C ALA A 17 3.87 -27.94 16.39
N LEU A 18 4.97 -27.29 16.72
CA LEU A 18 5.00 -26.17 17.66
C LEU A 18 4.33 -24.98 16.96
N ALA A 19 3.05 -24.79 17.22
CA ALA A 19 2.42 -23.50 16.96
C ALA A 19 3.06 -22.49 17.93
N ALA A 20 3.99 -21.70 17.43
CA ALA A 20 4.52 -20.56 18.14
C ALA A 20 3.37 -19.57 18.35
N CYS A 21 2.88 -19.44 19.59
CA CYS A 21 2.02 -18.34 20.00
C CYS A 21 2.84 -17.05 19.87
N ALA A 22 2.67 -16.33 18.76
CA ALA A 22 3.08 -14.94 18.72
C ALA A 22 2.35 -14.18 19.84
N PRO A 23 3.02 -13.26 20.55
CA PRO A 23 2.37 -12.46 21.58
C PRO A 23 1.18 -11.73 20.92
N LYS A 24 -0.02 -11.86 21.49
CA LYS A 24 -1.17 -11.05 21.09
C LYS A 24 -0.82 -9.60 21.39
N VAL A 25 -0.61 -8.80 20.36
CA VAL A 25 -0.59 -7.35 20.52
C VAL A 25 -1.96 -6.95 21.06
N GLU A 26 -1.99 -6.23 22.18
CA GLU A 26 -3.23 -5.76 22.80
C GLU A 26 -3.87 -4.74 21.84
N GLN A 27 -4.91 -5.14 21.15
CA GLN A 27 -5.64 -4.27 20.22
C GLN A 27 -6.38 -3.20 21.03
N LYS A 28 -6.07 -1.94 20.74
CA LYS A 28 -6.74 -0.79 21.32
C LYS A 28 -7.94 -0.41 20.49
N THR A 29 -9.07 -0.17 21.11
CA THR A 29 -10.26 0.38 20.45
C THR A 29 -10.48 1.82 20.87
N PHE A 30 -10.95 2.66 19.93
CA PHE A 30 -11.34 4.04 20.20
C PHE A 30 -12.61 4.40 19.42
N VAL A 31 -13.28 5.46 19.83
CA VAL A 31 -14.51 5.95 19.21
C VAL A 31 -14.19 7.18 18.37
N TYR A 32 -14.70 7.20 17.16
CA TYR A 32 -14.60 8.35 16.26
C TYR A 32 -15.35 9.56 16.81
N GLU A 33 -14.65 10.67 16.95
CA GLU A 33 -15.15 11.95 17.49
C GLU A 33 -15.02 13.12 16.50
N GLY A 34 -14.94 12.83 15.21
CA GLY A 34 -14.69 13.80 14.14
C GLY A 34 -13.27 13.69 13.56
N ASN A 35 -13.05 14.36 12.44
CA ASN A 35 -11.74 14.36 11.77
C ASN A 35 -10.69 15.17 12.57
N PRO A 36 -9.42 14.73 12.56
CA PRO A 36 -8.96 13.47 11.99
C PRO A 36 -9.49 12.26 12.77
N ILE A 37 -9.55 11.07 12.11
CA ILE A 37 -9.98 9.82 12.76
C ILE A 37 -9.01 9.44 13.89
N VAL A 38 -7.71 9.47 13.61
CA VAL A 38 -6.62 9.23 14.57
C VAL A 38 -6.16 10.58 15.11
N LYS A 39 -6.10 10.74 16.42
CA LYS A 39 -5.80 12.03 17.08
C LYS A 39 -4.52 12.02 17.92
N ASP A 40 -3.97 10.86 18.19
CA ASP A 40 -2.80 10.66 19.06
C ASP A 40 -1.50 10.41 18.28
N LYS A 41 -1.58 10.34 16.94
CA LYS A 41 -0.45 10.14 16.03
C LYS A 41 -0.65 10.94 14.75
N TYR A 42 0.43 11.34 14.12
CA TYR A 42 0.39 11.84 12.75
C TYR A 42 0.35 10.64 11.80
N THR A 43 -0.70 10.59 10.98
CA THR A 43 -0.91 9.54 9.98
C THR A 43 -0.92 10.16 8.60
N ALA A 44 -0.16 9.56 7.68
CA ALA A 44 -0.03 10.01 6.30
C ALA A 44 -0.58 8.98 5.32
N ASP A 45 -1.02 9.42 4.15
CA ASP A 45 -1.35 8.61 2.98
C ASP A 45 -2.35 7.49 3.26
N PRO A 46 -3.59 7.80 3.70
CA PRO A 46 -4.57 6.79 4.10
C PRO A 46 -5.02 5.94 2.91
N ALA A 47 -4.84 4.63 3.03
CA ALA A 47 -5.20 3.65 2.00
C ALA A 47 -6.27 2.67 2.53
N PRO A 48 -7.54 2.85 2.16
CA PRO A 48 -8.63 1.98 2.59
C PRO A 48 -8.69 0.67 1.80
N MET A 49 -9.06 -0.42 2.49
CA MET A 49 -9.34 -1.73 1.92
C MET A 49 -10.54 -2.36 2.63
N ILE A 50 -11.45 -2.98 1.90
CA ILE A 50 -12.46 -3.87 2.47
C ILE A 50 -11.95 -5.30 2.32
N ALA A 51 -11.80 -6.00 3.44
CA ALA A 51 -11.41 -7.40 3.45
C ALA A 51 -12.63 -8.33 3.33
N SER A 52 -12.40 -9.59 3.02
CA SER A 52 -13.45 -10.63 2.89
C SER A 52 -14.27 -10.87 4.17
N ASP A 53 -13.76 -10.43 5.33
CA ASP A 53 -14.52 -10.41 6.60
C ASP A 53 -15.57 -9.27 6.68
N GLY A 54 -15.62 -8.40 5.66
CA GLY A 54 -16.56 -7.28 5.55
C GLY A 54 -16.17 -6.03 6.36
N ARG A 55 -15.01 -6.02 6.99
CA ARG A 55 -14.47 -4.86 7.70
C ARG A 55 -13.75 -3.92 6.75
N LEU A 56 -13.78 -2.65 7.07
CA LEU A 56 -12.91 -1.64 6.47
C LEU A 56 -11.60 -1.59 7.26
N TYR A 57 -10.50 -1.73 6.55
CA TYR A 57 -9.14 -1.51 7.04
C TYR A 57 -8.59 -0.24 6.40
N VAL A 58 -7.81 0.53 7.15
CA VAL A 58 -7.10 1.71 6.65
C VAL A 58 -5.64 1.59 7.05
N PHE A 59 -4.78 1.61 6.05
CA PHE A 59 -3.33 1.63 6.21
C PHE A 59 -2.83 3.06 6.07
N CYS A 60 -1.77 3.40 6.78
CA CYS A 60 -1.15 4.72 6.68
C CYS A 60 0.30 4.68 7.17
N GLY A 61 1.10 5.66 6.79
CA GLY A 61 2.41 5.90 7.36
C GLY A 61 2.28 6.55 8.75
N HIS A 62 3.23 6.28 9.65
CA HIS A 62 3.38 6.96 10.93
C HIS A 62 4.44 8.04 10.80
N ASP A 63 3.99 9.28 10.64
CA ASP A 63 4.89 10.43 10.54
C ASP A 63 5.25 10.93 11.94
N GLU A 64 6.53 11.07 12.21
CA GLU A 64 7.09 11.49 13.49
C GLU A 64 7.80 12.85 13.37
N CYS A 65 7.89 13.59 14.47
CA CYS A 65 8.66 14.82 14.47
C CYS A 65 10.12 14.57 14.16
N PHE A 66 10.73 15.43 13.34
CA PHE A 66 12.17 15.38 13.07
C PHE A 66 13.02 15.63 14.32
N GLU A 67 12.53 16.37 15.30
CA GLU A 67 13.20 16.64 16.56
C GLU A 67 13.52 15.36 17.34
N ASP A 68 12.73 14.31 17.14
CA ASP A 68 12.90 13.01 17.76
C ASP A 68 13.90 12.11 17.01
N ARG A 69 14.37 12.54 15.82
CA ARG A 69 15.32 11.79 14.97
C ARG A 69 16.72 12.40 15.04
N PRO A 70 17.68 11.76 15.74
CA PRO A 70 19.06 12.28 15.84
C PRO A 70 19.70 12.57 14.47
N GLY A 71 20.26 13.77 14.33
CA GLY A 71 20.89 14.24 13.08
C GLY A 71 19.95 14.90 12.08
N TYR A 72 18.68 15.07 12.43
CA TYR A 72 17.65 15.71 11.60
C TYR A 72 17.13 17.02 12.18
N GLU A 73 17.75 17.53 13.25
CA GLU A 73 17.35 18.77 13.91
C GLU A 73 17.30 19.94 12.92
N GLY A 74 16.17 20.64 12.87
CA GLY A 74 15.95 21.78 11.98
C GLY A 74 15.78 21.43 10.50
N LYS A 75 15.61 20.16 10.14
CA LYS A 75 15.29 19.74 8.77
C LYS A 75 13.77 19.71 8.56
N TYR A 76 13.40 19.93 7.30
CA TYR A 76 12.03 19.76 6.82
C TYR A 76 11.96 18.51 5.95
N GLY A 77 10.78 17.88 5.89
CA GLY A 77 10.49 16.73 5.06
C GLY A 77 9.59 15.74 5.77
N PHE A 78 9.64 14.49 5.35
CA PHE A 78 8.82 13.42 5.87
C PHE A 78 9.68 12.50 6.75
N ASN A 79 9.19 12.19 7.95
CA ASN A 79 9.85 11.26 8.88
C ASN A 79 8.91 10.10 9.19
N ILE A 80 8.57 9.34 8.16
CA ILE A 80 7.62 8.23 8.25
C ILE A 80 8.42 6.95 8.46
N THR A 81 8.28 6.34 9.65
CA THR A 81 9.20 5.29 10.13
C THR A 81 8.60 3.89 10.07
N GLU A 82 7.27 3.78 9.99
CA GLU A 82 6.55 2.51 10.03
C GLU A 82 5.15 2.66 9.43
N TRP A 83 4.55 1.55 9.04
CA TRP A 83 3.16 1.50 8.58
C TRP A 83 2.23 0.98 9.66
N LEU A 84 1.11 1.68 9.80
CA LEU A 84 0.04 1.40 10.76
C LEU A 84 -1.20 0.84 10.05
N CYS A 85 -2.03 0.13 10.82
CA CYS A 85 -3.32 -0.34 10.35
C CYS A 85 -4.41 -0.07 11.39
N TYR A 86 -5.54 0.42 10.92
CA TYR A 86 -6.77 0.62 11.67
C TYR A 86 -7.92 -0.10 11.01
N SER A 87 -8.91 -0.57 11.76
CA SER A 87 -10.10 -1.17 11.15
C SER A 87 -11.40 -0.77 11.85
N THR A 88 -12.50 -0.86 11.11
CA THR A 88 -13.84 -0.59 11.63
C THR A 88 -14.89 -1.45 10.94
N GLU A 89 -15.98 -1.72 11.65
CA GLU A 89 -17.18 -2.31 11.07
C GLU A 89 -18.30 -1.28 10.86
N ASP A 90 -18.27 -0.15 11.55
CA ASP A 90 -19.39 0.79 11.64
C ASP A 90 -19.02 2.26 11.37
N MET A 91 -17.77 2.55 11.06
CA MET A 91 -17.19 3.89 10.90
C MET A 91 -17.25 4.74 12.18
N LYS A 92 -17.55 4.13 13.32
CA LYS A 92 -17.64 4.79 14.63
C LYS A 92 -16.65 4.23 15.62
N THR A 93 -16.61 2.90 15.75
CA THR A 93 -15.66 2.22 16.62
C THR A 93 -14.52 1.71 15.77
N TRP A 94 -13.32 2.13 16.11
CA TRP A 94 -12.08 1.76 15.42
C TRP A 94 -11.20 0.90 16.28
N THR A 95 -10.52 -0.04 15.66
CA THR A 95 -9.48 -0.87 16.28
C THR A 95 -8.13 -0.40 15.76
N ASP A 96 -7.22 -0.04 16.64
CA ASP A 96 -5.80 0.21 16.33
C ASP A 96 -5.07 -1.13 16.39
N HIS A 97 -4.56 -1.59 15.24
CA HIS A 97 -3.76 -2.81 15.13
C HIS A 97 -2.26 -2.55 15.34
N GLY A 98 -1.87 -1.28 15.46
CA GLY A 98 -0.47 -0.88 15.60
C GLY A 98 0.32 -1.01 14.32
N VAL A 99 1.61 -1.28 14.49
CA VAL A 99 2.57 -1.41 13.39
C VAL A 99 2.39 -2.75 12.69
N VAL A 100 2.16 -2.69 11.38
CA VAL A 100 1.99 -3.89 10.54
C VAL A 100 3.28 -4.29 9.83
N MET A 101 4.15 -3.32 9.55
CA MET A 101 5.46 -3.52 8.93
C MET A 101 6.34 -2.27 9.09
N LYS A 102 7.66 -2.46 8.98
CA LYS A 102 8.66 -1.39 8.89
C LYS A 102 9.49 -1.54 7.62
N PRO A 103 10.09 -0.46 7.09
CA PRO A 103 11.01 -0.55 5.95
C PRO A 103 12.13 -1.57 6.15
N THR A 104 12.65 -1.67 7.38
CA THR A 104 13.74 -2.61 7.74
C THR A 104 13.33 -4.09 7.71
N ASP A 105 12.06 -4.41 7.53
CA ASP A 105 11.58 -5.78 7.32
C ASP A 105 11.82 -6.24 5.87
N PHE A 106 12.10 -5.29 4.96
CA PHE A 106 12.68 -5.56 3.65
C PHE A 106 14.21 -5.57 3.78
N SER A 107 14.86 -6.63 3.34
CA SER A 107 16.33 -6.77 3.44
C SER A 107 17.12 -5.76 2.57
N TRP A 108 16.44 -5.12 1.61
CA TRP A 108 16.99 -4.20 0.63
C TRP A 108 16.64 -2.73 0.91
N ALA A 109 15.67 -2.45 1.79
CA ALA A 109 15.26 -1.09 2.12
C ALA A 109 16.02 -0.54 3.33
N VAL A 110 16.22 0.77 3.35
CA VAL A 110 16.99 1.48 4.39
C VAL A 110 16.17 2.48 5.20
N GLY A 111 14.92 2.72 4.81
CA GLY A 111 14.04 3.64 5.54
C GLY A 111 12.85 4.10 4.69
N GLU A 112 12.12 5.08 5.21
CA GLU A 112 11.04 5.79 4.54
C GLU A 112 9.79 4.90 4.32
N ALA A 113 8.88 4.88 5.29
CA ALA A 113 7.61 4.16 5.20
C ALA A 113 6.52 5.03 4.54
N TRP A 114 6.70 5.40 3.28
CA TRP A 114 5.82 6.30 2.54
C TRP A 114 4.54 5.60 2.08
N ALA A 115 3.77 6.25 1.20
CA ALA A 115 2.46 5.79 0.76
C ALA A 115 2.41 4.29 0.43
N SER A 116 1.32 3.68 0.80
CA SER A 116 1.12 2.24 0.70
C SER A 116 -0.33 1.88 0.42
N GLN A 117 -0.57 0.68 -0.07
CA GLN A 117 -1.91 0.12 -0.21
C GLN A 117 -1.90 -1.39 0.01
N ALA A 118 -2.87 -1.91 0.75
CA ALA A 118 -3.13 -3.34 0.83
C ALA A 118 -4.29 -3.74 -0.09
N VAL A 119 -4.23 -4.96 -0.62
CA VAL A 119 -5.29 -5.59 -1.40
C VAL A 119 -5.37 -7.08 -1.07
N GLU A 120 -6.59 -7.63 -1.02
CA GLU A 120 -6.79 -9.07 -0.90
C GLU A 120 -6.60 -9.74 -2.27
N GLY A 121 -5.64 -10.65 -2.36
CA GLY A 121 -5.33 -11.37 -3.58
C GLY A 121 -6.28 -12.54 -3.86
N PRO A 122 -6.24 -13.11 -5.07
CA PRO A 122 -7.11 -14.21 -5.46
C PRO A 122 -6.87 -15.52 -4.69
N ASP A 123 -5.75 -15.63 -3.99
CA ASP A 123 -5.39 -16.74 -3.10
C ASP A 123 -5.87 -16.56 -1.65
N GLY A 124 -6.56 -15.43 -1.37
CA GLY A 124 -7.08 -15.08 -0.04
C GLY A 124 -6.01 -14.55 0.92
N LYS A 125 -4.81 -14.23 0.41
CA LYS A 125 -3.77 -13.51 1.15
C LYS A 125 -3.88 -12.01 0.89
N TYR A 126 -3.24 -11.24 1.76
CA TYR A 126 -3.20 -9.79 1.68
C TYR A 126 -1.83 -9.35 1.19
N TYR A 127 -1.81 -8.55 0.12
CA TYR A 127 -0.61 -8.03 -0.50
C TYR A 127 -0.51 -6.54 -0.20
N PHE A 128 0.63 -6.12 0.34
CA PHE A 128 0.88 -4.76 0.78
C PHE A 128 1.98 -4.15 -0.08
N TYR A 129 1.60 -3.20 -0.92
CA TYR A 129 2.50 -2.47 -1.79
C TYR A 129 2.89 -1.17 -1.11
N VAL A 130 4.17 -0.84 -1.11
CA VAL A 130 4.70 0.27 -0.33
C VAL A 130 5.74 1.05 -1.12
N SER A 131 5.78 2.36 -0.89
CA SER A 131 6.90 3.21 -1.30
C SER A 131 7.94 3.22 -0.19
N THR A 132 9.20 2.94 -0.52
CA THR A 132 10.28 2.96 0.45
C THR A 132 11.61 3.34 -0.20
N GLN A 133 12.63 3.61 0.61
CA GLN A 133 13.97 3.92 0.14
C GLN A 133 14.78 2.64 -0.04
N CYS A 134 15.20 2.35 -1.27
CA CYS A 134 16.19 1.31 -1.56
C CYS A 134 17.59 1.77 -1.15
N GLY A 135 18.40 0.86 -0.61
CA GLY A 135 19.77 1.20 -0.17
C GLY A 135 20.81 1.11 -1.28
N ASP A 136 20.59 0.24 -2.27
CA ASP A 136 21.46 0.06 -3.43
C ASP A 136 20.64 -0.46 -4.64
N PRO A 137 20.43 0.36 -5.67
CA PRO A 137 20.78 1.78 -5.76
C PRO A 137 20.01 2.67 -4.77
N ASP A 138 20.56 3.85 -4.44
CA ASP A 138 19.92 4.83 -3.57
C ASP A 138 18.80 5.57 -4.33
N CYS A 139 17.59 5.03 -4.28
CA CYS A 139 16.41 5.57 -4.97
C CYS A 139 15.11 5.16 -4.27
N LYS A 140 14.01 5.80 -4.62
CA LYS A 140 12.69 5.30 -4.26
C LYS A 140 12.38 4.02 -5.04
N ALA A 141 11.64 3.14 -4.39
CA ALA A 141 11.26 1.86 -4.94
C ALA A 141 9.89 1.42 -4.42
N VAL A 142 9.20 0.59 -5.19
CA VAL A 142 7.99 -0.07 -4.73
C VAL A 142 8.34 -1.48 -4.25
N GLY A 143 8.02 -1.74 -2.98
CA GLY A 143 8.09 -3.07 -2.37
C GLY A 143 6.74 -3.77 -2.39
N VAL A 144 6.74 -5.10 -2.27
CA VAL A 144 5.54 -5.90 -2.03
C VAL A 144 5.77 -6.85 -0.87
N ALA A 145 4.87 -6.81 0.11
CA ALA A 145 4.84 -7.71 1.24
C ALA A 145 3.54 -8.51 1.26
N VAL A 146 3.52 -9.63 1.99
CA VAL A 146 2.36 -10.53 2.05
C VAL A 146 2.05 -10.93 3.49
N ALA A 147 0.75 -11.10 3.79
CA ALA A 147 0.25 -11.59 5.06
C ALA A 147 -0.93 -12.55 4.87
N ASP A 148 -1.18 -13.40 5.88
CA ASP A 148 -2.36 -14.28 5.91
C ASP A 148 -3.60 -13.60 6.53
N ARG A 149 -3.43 -12.40 7.09
CA ARG A 149 -4.51 -11.59 7.69
C ARG A 149 -4.39 -10.13 7.27
N PRO A 150 -5.53 -9.41 7.16
CA PRO A 150 -5.51 -8.02 6.69
C PRO A 150 -4.66 -7.09 7.57
N GLU A 151 -4.66 -7.29 8.88
CA GLU A 151 -3.86 -6.51 9.82
C GLU A 151 -2.41 -7.00 9.97
N GLY A 152 -1.97 -7.94 9.13
CA GLY A 152 -0.62 -8.49 9.15
C GLY A 152 -0.36 -9.54 10.25
N PRO A 153 0.90 -9.72 10.70
CA PRO A 153 2.09 -8.99 10.23
C PRO A 153 2.42 -9.31 8.77
N TYR A 154 2.92 -8.30 8.06
CA TYR A 154 3.38 -8.46 6.69
C TYR A 154 4.87 -8.84 6.65
N ALA A 155 5.25 -9.58 5.61
CA ALA A 155 6.64 -9.95 5.36
C ALA A 155 6.99 -9.74 3.89
N ASP A 156 8.25 -9.39 3.60
CA ASP A 156 8.76 -9.24 2.23
C ASP A 156 8.41 -10.47 1.38
N ALA A 157 7.69 -10.26 0.28
CA ALA A 157 7.19 -11.34 -0.55
C ALA A 157 8.24 -11.91 -1.52
N ILE A 158 9.23 -11.10 -1.94
CA ILE A 158 10.15 -11.44 -3.05
C ILE A 158 11.64 -11.16 -2.76
N GLY A 159 11.98 -10.55 -1.63
CA GLY A 159 13.37 -10.28 -1.22
C GLY A 159 14.09 -9.22 -2.05
N LYS A 160 13.37 -8.42 -2.82
CA LYS A 160 13.87 -7.34 -3.69
C LYS A 160 12.76 -6.32 -4.00
N PRO A 161 13.06 -5.12 -4.52
CA PRO A 161 12.03 -4.24 -5.05
C PRO A 161 11.20 -4.89 -6.15
N LEU A 162 9.90 -4.61 -6.17
CA LEU A 162 9.01 -4.96 -7.28
C LEU A 162 9.20 -3.97 -8.45
N ILE A 163 9.28 -2.67 -8.12
CA ILE A 163 9.66 -1.60 -9.05
C ILE A 163 10.91 -0.92 -8.53
N LEU A 164 11.82 -0.64 -9.44
CA LEU A 164 13.08 0.05 -9.21
C LEU A 164 13.25 1.14 -10.27
N ASP A 165 13.87 2.25 -9.92
CA ASP A 165 14.11 3.43 -10.77
C ASP A 165 14.65 3.10 -12.18
N SER A 166 15.47 2.07 -12.30
CA SER A 166 15.99 1.61 -13.60
C SER A 166 14.97 0.96 -14.52
N MET A 167 13.74 0.72 -14.06
CA MET A 167 12.65 0.09 -14.83
C MET A 167 11.73 1.13 -15.45
N THR A 168 11.81 2.39 -15.01
CA THR A 168 11.01 3.51 -15.51
C THR A 168 11.91 4.56 -16.14
N ASP A 169 11.37 5.34 -17.09
CA ASP A 169 12.07 6.51 -17.57
C ASP A 169 12.14 7.55 -16.45
N ASN A 170 13.33 8.05 -16.16
CA ASN A 170 13.54 9.13 -15.22
C ASN A 170 12.80 10.38 -15.68
N GLY A 171 11.56 10.51 -15.23
CA GLY A 171 10.73 11.68 -15.43
C GLY A 171 11.30 12.92 -14.73
N PRO A 172 10.54 13.99 -14.60
CA PRO A 172 11.02 15.25 -14.04
C PRO A 172 11.45 15.16 -12.58
N ARG A 173 11.10 14.08 -11.87
CA ARG A 173 11.41 13.86 -10.45
C ARG A 173 12.64 12.97 -10.19
N GLY A 174 13.20 12.33 -11.23
CA GLY A 174 14.39 11.49 -11.12
C GLY A 174 14.17 10.33 -10.13
N TRP A 175 15.06 10.15 -9.17
CA TRP A 175 15.04 9.07 -8.18
C TRP A 175 13.79 9.01 -7.29
N TRP A 176 12.87 9.98 -7.40
CA TRP A 176 11.58 10.05 -6.72
C TRP A 176 10.42 9.51 -7.54
N ASN A 177 10.66 9.08 -8.77
CA ASN A 177 9.61 8.70 -9.70
C ASN A 177 8.71 7.56 -9.19
N ASP A 178 9.31 6.58 -8.54
CA ASP A 178 8.66 5.31 -8.23
C ASP A 178 8.14 5.29 -6.79
N ILE A 179 7.05 6.04 -6.56
CA ILE A 179 6.32 6.11 -5.29
C ILE A 179 4.81 5.92 -5.50
N ASP A 180 4.08 5.77 -4.41
CA ASP A 180 2.62 5.80 -4.30
C ASP A 180 1.90 4.70 -5.09
N PRO A 181 2.22 3.44 -4.83
CA PRO A 181 1.57 2.33 -5.53
C PRO A 181 0.10 2.18 -5.12
N THR A 182 -0.76 2.01 -6.11
CA THR A 182 -2.14 1.56 -5.97
C THR A 182 -2.36 0.31 -6.80
N VAL A 183 -3.10 -0.66 -6.29
CA VAL A 183 -3.43 -1.90 -6.99
C VAL A 183 -4.93 -2.12 -6.99
N MET A 184 -5.47 -2.38 -8.17
CA MET A 184 -6.85 -2.76 -8.39
C MET A 184 -6.89 -4.15 -9.03
N ILE A 185 -7.78 -5.02 -8.57
CA ILE A 185 -8.11 -6.28 -9.24
C ILE A 185 -9.36 -6.05 -10.08
N ASP A 186 -9.24 -6.20 -11.39
CA ASP A 186 -10.35 -6.03 -12.33
C ASP A 186 -11.37 -7.17 -12.23
N ASP A 187 -12.55 -7.00 -12.82
CA ASP A 187 -13.65 -7.97 -12.80
C ASP A 187 -13.28 -9.36 -13.36
N ASP A 188 -12.30 -9.41 -14.26
CA ASP A 188 -11.77 -10.67 -14.80
C ASP A 188 -10.68 -11.30 -13.94
N GLY A 189 -10.36 -10.68 -12.80
CA GLY A 189 -9.32 -11.09 -11.85
C GLY A 189 -7.91 -10.68 -12.26
N THR A 190 -7.75 -9.77 -13.22
CA THR A 190 -6.46 -9.21 -13.59
C THR A 190 -6.07 -8.10 -12.63
N PRO A 191 -4.92 -8.21 -11.92
CA PRO A 191 -4.44 -7.13 -11.08
C PRO A 191 -3.67 -6.09 -11.91
N TRP A 192 -3.96 -4.83 -11.66
CA TRP A 192 -3.31 -3.67 -12.25
C TRP A 192 -2.68 -2.81 -11.17
N MET A 193 -1.42 -2.43 -11.35
CA MET A 193 -0.72 -1.50 -10.46
C MET A 193 -0.48 -0.18 -11.18
N CYS A 194 -0.84 0.92 -10.50
CA CYS A 194 -0.57 2.27 -10.95
C CYS A 194 0.27 2.98 -9.86
N TRP A 195 1.24 3.83 -10.26
CA TRP A 195 2.11 4.55 -9.33
C TRP A 195 2.77 5.75 -10.01
N GLY A 196 3.53 6.53 -9.25
CA GLY A 196 4.49 7.48 -9.78
C GLY A 196 4.34 8.90 -9.25
N ASN A 197 5.43 9.69 -9.39
CA ASN A 197 5.49 11.10 -9.07
C ASN A 197 5.96 11.90 -10.28
N GLY A 198 5.16 12.87 -10.71
CA GLY A 198 5.37 13.65 -11.94
C GLY A 198 5.04 12.90 -13.23
N THR A 199 5.08 11.59 -13.20
CA THR A 199 4.67 10.68 -14.28
C THR A 199 3.81 9.58 -13.67
N CYS A 200 2.64 9.33 -14.27
CA CYS A 200 1.76 8.24 -13.84
C CYS A 200 2.09 6.99 -14.66
N PHE A 201 2.48 5.92 -13.99
CA PHE A 201 2.78 4.63 -14.59
C PHE A 201 1.67 3.63 -14.33
N LEU A 202 1.52 2.67 -15.23
CA LEU A 202 0.60 1.54 -15.10
C LEU A 202 1.29 0.27 -15.60
N VAL A 203 1.07 -0.83 -14.88
CA VAL A 203 1.49 -2.17 -15.32
C VAL A 203 0.46 -3.21 -14.89
N LYS A 204 0.28 -4.21 -15.72
CA LYS A 204 -0.42 -5.42 -15.33
C LYS A 204 0.48 -6.28 -14.44
N LEU A 205 -0.09 -6.81 -13.35
CA LEU A 205 0.59 -7.80 -12.52
C LEU A 205 0.15 -9.22 -12.90
N ASN A 206 1.03 -10.17 -12.63
CA ASN A 206 0.67 -11.58 -12.65
C ASN A 206 -0.34 -11.85 -11.49
N ARG A 207 -1.19 -12.85 -11.66
CA ARG A 207 -2.17 -13.25 -10.63
C ARG A 207 -1.54 -13.73 -9.31
N ASN A 208 -0.24 -13.97 -9.29
CA ASN A 208 0.50 -14.21 -8.05
C ASN A 208 0.75 -12.94 -7.23
N MET A 209 0.38 -11.77 -7.76
CA MET A 209 0.43 -10.45 -7.11
C MET A 209 1.85 -9.90 -6.86
N VAL A 210 2.91 -10.59 -7.28
CA VAL A 210 4.31 -10.24 -6.95
C VAL A 210 5.24 -10.18 -8.16
N GLU A 211 4.70 -10.31 -9.36
CA GLU A 211 5.44 -10.26 -10.62
C GLU A 211 4.70 -9.37 -11.64
N LEU A 212 5.45 -8.66 -12.46
CA LEU A 212 4.90 -7.92 -13.59
C LEU A 212 4.50 -8.89 -14.72
N ASP A 213 3.39 -8.59 -15.40
CA ASP A 213 2.89 -9.34 -16.56
C ASP A 213 2.67 -8.40 -17.75
N GLY A 214 3.74 -7.86 -18.30
CA GLY A 214 3.75 -6.95 -19.45
C GLY A 214 4.69 -5.77 -19.27
N ASP A 215 4.60 -4.85 -20.21
CA ASP A 215 5.40 -3.63 -20.23
C ASP A 215 4.80 -2.57 -19.31
N ILE A 216 5.66 -1.77 -18.68
CA ILE A 216 5.25 -0.57 -17.94
C ILE A 216 4.84 0.48 -18.98
N ILE A 217 3.64 1.03 -18.84
CA ILE A 217 3.13 2.09 -19.70
C ILE A 217 2.97 3.40 -18.94
N THR A 218 3.15 4.51 -19.63
CA THR A 218 2.89 5.86 -19.09
C THR A 218 1.47 6.28 -19.43
N LEU A 219 0.72 6.69 -18.39
CA LEU A 219 -0.61 7.26 -18.54
C LEU A 219 -0.51 8.79 -18.70
N PRO A 220 -1.04 9.38 -19.77
CA PRO A 220 -1.04 10.81 -19.97
C PRO A 220 -2.13 11.48 -19.13
N MET A 221 -1.82 11.72 -17.84
CA MET A 221 -2.74 12.31 -16.88
C MET A 221 -2.58 13.83 -16.83
N GLU A 222 -3.69 14.57 -16.90
CA GLU A 222 -3.68 16.04 -16.85
C GLU A 222 -3.41 16.55 -15.43
N ASN A 223 -2.47 17.49 -15.28
CA ASN A 223 -2.07 18.12 -14.02
C ASN A 223 -1.60 17.14 -12.92
N TYR A 224 -1.22 15.91 -13.28
CA TYR A 224 -0.80 14.87 -12.37
C TYR A 224 0.46 15.27 -11.59
N VAL A 225 0.43 15.05 -10.29
CA VAL A 225 1.59 15.18 -9.41
C VAL A 225 1.99 13.81 -8.88
N GLU A 226 1.14 13.16 -8.06
CA GLU A 226 1.44 11.90 -7.38
C GLU A 226 0.17 11.24 -6.83
N GLY A 227 0.32 10.19 -6.04
CA GLY A 227 -0.76 9.58 -5.28
C GLY A 227 -1.91 9.05 -6.12
N PRO A 228 -1.70 8.25 -7.17
CA PRO A 228 -2.80 7.71 -7.94
C PRO A 228 -3.60 6.74 -7.09
N TRP A 229 -4.93 6.80 -7.20
CA TRP A 229 -5.85 5.83 -6.63
C TRP A 229 -6.71 5.24 -7.73
N LEU A 230 -6.34 4.03 -8.18
CA LEU A 230 -7.00 3.33 -9.27
C LEU A 230 -8.14 2.47 -8.74
N TYR A 231 -9.36 2.66 -9.26
CA TYR A 231 -10.50 1.79 -8.95
C TYR A 231 -11.49 1.71 -10.10
N LYS A 232 -12.39 0.73 -10.03
CA LYS A 232 -13.47 0.54 -11.02
C LYS A 232 -14.83 0.67 -10.37
N ARG A 233 -15.74 1.37 -11.02
CA ARG A 233 -17.11 1.53 -10.57
C ARG A 233 -18.06 1.67 -11.75
N ASP A 234 -19.19 0.97 -11.69
CA ASP A 234 -20.25 1.03 -12.71
C ASP A 234 -19.74 0.81 -14.15
N GLY A 235 -18.73 -0.07 -14.31
CA GLY A 235 -18.11 -0.40 -15.58
C GLY A 235 -17.06 0.60 -16.08
N HIS A 236 -16.79 1.68 -15.38
CA HIS A 236 -15.78 2.69 -15.72
C HIS A 236 -14.58 2.61 -14.78
N TYR A 237 -13.41 2.95 -15.30
CA TYR A 237 -12.18 3.09 -14.52
C TYR A 237 -12.03 4.53 -14.07
N TYR A 238 -11.59 4.69 -12.84
CA TYR A 238 -11.30 5.97 -12.20
C TYR A 238 -9.87 5.96 -11.70
N ASN A 239 -9.18 7.07 -11.92
CA ASN A 239 -7.92 7.37 -11.27
C ASN A 239 -8.08 8.70 -10.56
N VAL A 240 -8.04 8.68 -9.23
CA VAL A 240 -8.07 9.86 -8.35
C VAL A 240 -6.65 10.11 -7.91
N TYR A 241 -6.18 11.36 -7.99
CA TYR A 241 -4.76 11.65 -7.78
C TYR A 241 -4.54 13.05 -7.23
N ALA A 242 -3.38 13.26 -6.61
CA ALA A 242 -2.91 14.59 -6.30
C ALA A 242 -2.53 15.33 -7.58
N SER A 243 -3.07 16.53 -7.73
CA SER A 243 -2.89 17.39 -8.90
C SER A 243 -2.39 18.77 -8.49
N MET A 244 -1.75 19.49 -9.42
CA MET A 244 -1.20 20.81 -9.11
C MET A 244 -2.30 21.89 -9.11
N GLY A 245 -2.60 22.41 -7.93
CA GLY A 245 -3.39 23.62 -7.73
C GLY A 245 -2.52 24.89 -7.72
N PRO A 246 -3.10 26.04 -7.36
CA PRO A 246 -2.40 27.32 -7.33
C PRO A 246 -1.44 27.42 -6.12
N GLY A 247 -0.35 26.65 -6.14
CA GLY A 247 0.73 26.70 -5.14
C GLY A 247 0.78 25.53 -4.17
N ARG A 248 -0.24 24.67 -4.15
CA ARG A 248 -0.31 23.44 -3.36
C ARG A 248 -1.05 22.37 -4.14
N GLU A 249 -0.99 21.14 -3.70
CA GLU A 249 -1.74 20.05 -4.30
C GLU A 249 -3.22 20.12 -3.98
N THR A 250 -4.01 19.62 -4.93
CA THR A 250 -5.46 19.40 -4.86
C THR A 250 -5.75 17.96 -5.25
N ILE A 251 -6.97 17.47 -5.02
CA ILE A 251 -7.38 16.14 -5.51
C ILE A 251 -8.20 16.32 -6.77
N SER A 252 -7.74 15.70 -7.85
CA SER A 252 -8.45 15.60 -9.13
C SER A 252 -8.74 14.16 -9.50
N TYR A 253 -9.53 13.96 -10.55
CA TYR A 253 -9.78 12.62 -11.09
C TYR A 253 -9.90 12.61 -12.60
N ALA A 254 -9.58 11.47 -13.16
CA ALA A 254 -9.82 11.11 -14.55
C ALA A 254 -10.62 9.82 -14.65
N MET A 255 -11.30 9.64 -15.79
CA MET A 255 -12.08 8.44 -16.11
C MET A 255 -11.63 7.83 -17.43
N ALA A 256 -11.81 6.52 -17.57
CA ALA A 256 -11.57 5.78 -18.81
C ALA A 256 -12.54 4.61 -18.97
N GLU A 257 -12.75 4.19 -20.23
CA GLU A 257 -13.49 2.95 -20.56
C GLU A 257 -12.60 1.71 -20.47
N ASN A 258 -11.28 1.88 -20.57
CA ASN A 258 -10.27 0.84 -20.42
C ASN A 258 -9.21 1.31 -19.46
N VAL A 259 -8.64 0.39 -18.68
CA VAL A 259 -7.62 0.71 -17.67
C VAL A 259 -6.36 1.33 -18.28
N GLU A 260 -6.01 0.97 -19.50
CA GLU A 260 -4.89 1.56 -20.24
C GLU A 260 -5.25 2.90 -20.91
N GLY A 261 -6.51 3.34 -20.80
CA GLY A 261 -7.02 4.60 -21.36
C GLY A 261 -7.73 4.46 -22.71
N PRO A 262 -8.00 5.57 -23.41
CA PRO A 262 -7.57 6.93 -23.04
C PRO A 262 -8.26 7.46 -21.79
N TRP A 263 -7.49 8.13 -20.95
CA TRP A 263 -7.98 8.78 -19.72
C TRP A 263 -8.46 10.21 -20.00
N VAL A 264 -9.60 10.57 -19.47
CA VAL A 264 -10.21 11.89 -19.65
C VAL A 264 -10.27 12.58 -18.28
N PHE A 265 -9.65 13.76 -18.17
CA PHE A 265 -9.73 14.60 -16.99
C PHE A 265 -11.19 15.05 -16.75
N MET A 266 -11.69 14.83 -15.56
CA MET A 266 -13.08 15.11 -15.20
C MET A 266 -13.23 16.31 -14.26
N GLY A 267 -12.17 16.69 -13.57
CA GLY A 267 -12.17 17.87 -12.69
C GLY A 267 -11.52 17.62 -11.33
N GLU A 268 -11.61 18.66 -10.50
CA GLU A 268 -11.12 18.66 -9.13
C GLU A 268 -12.22 18.18 -8.18
N LEU A 269 -11.87 17.31 -7.24
CA LEU A 269 -12.77 16.77 -6.20
C LEU A 269 -12.62 17.52 -4.89
N SER A 270 -11.39 17.90 -4.53
CA SER A 270 -11.08 18.59 -3.28
C SER A 270 -10.00 19.62 -3.51
N GLY A 271 -10.18 20.80 -2.93
CA GLY A 271 -9.16 21.85 -2.92
C GLY A 271 -7.97 21.52 -2.03
N MET A 272 -7.07 22.49 -1.92
CA MET A 272 -5.83 22.40 -1.14
C MET A 272 -6.13 22.16 0.36
N ALA A 273 -5.30 21.35 1.01
CA ALA A 273 -5.30 21.25 2.46
C ALA A 273 -4.79 22.56 3.10
N GLU A 274 -5.34 22.92 4.27
CA GLU A 274 -5.05 24.21 4.90
C GLU A 274 -3.58 24.31 5.35
N ASP A 275 -3.08 23.28 6.01
CA ASP A 275 -1.74 23.26 6.64
C ASP A 275 -0.77 22.23 6.01
N SER A 276 -1.07 21.72 4.82
CA SER A 276 -0.19 20.82 4.09
C SER A 276 0.07 21.32 2.66
N PHE A 277 1.25 21.02 2.13
CA PHE A 277 1.56 21.28 0.72
C PHE A 277 1.28 20.06 -0.17
N THR A 278 1.18 18.87 0.43
CA THR A 278 0.81 17.61 -0.25
C THR A 278 -0.55 17.12 0.23
N ILE A 279 -1.23 16.36 -0.60
CA ILE A 279 -2.50 15.70 -0.31
C ILE A 279 -2.55 14.36 -1.02
N HIS A 280 -3.04 13.31 -0.35
CA HIS A 280 -3.05 11.95 -0.91
C HIS A 280 -4.46 11.35 -0.84
N PRO A 281 -5.05 10.91 -1.97
CA PRO A 281 -6.40 10.35 -1.97
C PRO A 281 -6.42 8.86 -1.62
N GLY A 282 -7.51 8.45 -0.96
CA GLY A 282 -7.93 7.06 -0.87
C GLY A 282 -9.44 7.02 -1.02
N VAL A 283 -9.96 6.26 -1.97
CA VAL A 283 -11.40 6.19 -2.24
C VAL A 283 -11.94 4.79 -1.97
N ILE A 284 -13.04 4.70 -1.24
CA ILE A 284 -13.69 3.42 -0.94
C ILE A 284 -15.20 3.54 -0.86
N ASP A 285 -15.90 2.57 -1.44
CA ASP A 285 -17.35 2.39 -1.25
C ASP A 285 -17.57 1.44 -0.07
N TYR A 286 -18.13 1.95 1.03
CA TYR A 286 -18.39 1.15 2.22
C TYR A 286 -19.80 1.37 2.75
N LYS A 287 -20.56 0.29 2.92
CA LYS A 287 -21.95 0.30 3.43
C LYS A 287 -22.86 1.30 2.71
N GLY A 288 -22.74 1.35 1.37
CA GLY A 288 -23.59 2.18 0.51
C GLY A 288 -23.24 3.67 0.49
N ARG A 289 -22.05 4.02 0.96
CA ARG A 289 -21.48 5.38 0.87
C ARG A 289 -20.09 5.33 0.28
N THR A 290 -19.74 6.36 -0.48
CA THR A 290 -18.37 6.58 -0.95
C THR A 290 -17.65 7.53 0.01
N TYR A 291 -16.44 7.18 0.37
CA TYR A 291 -15.54 7.99 1.20
C TYR A 291 -14.29 8.35 0.41
N LEU A 292 -13.81 9.56 0.63
CA LEU A 292 -12.56 10.10 0.15
C LEU A 292 -11.70 10.45 1.37
#